data_fae98d6e3c5a7350794800d153485a95
#
_entry.id   fae98d6e3c5a7350794800d153485a95
#
_cell.length_a   1.000
_cell.length_b   1.000
_cell.length_c   1.000
_cell.angle_alpha   90.00
_cell.angle_beta   90.00
_cell.angle_gamma   90.00
#
_symmetry.space_group_name_H-M   'P 1'
#
loop_
_entity.id
_entity.type
_entity.pdbx_description
1 polymer ?
#
loop_
_entity_poly.entity_id
_entity_poly.type
_entity_poly.pdbx_seq_one_letter_code
_entity_poly.pdbx_strand_id
1 'polypeptide(L)'
;MEDVQVVAMLVRRCIAGDAAAWEEIVQTYNRRIYNICYRFAGSGDDAQDLTQEVFIKMYRTLSSYDPNKGAFVTWVTTITRNLLVDHFRKTKQERMTDSMDTTASEHEDAQPLSEQIPDQHAPPDAHVRSREVEETVHAALAKLSPELREAVILRDLQDMDYREIATVLKVPEGTVKSRINRGRAELARLLQRTYRQVM
;
A
#
# COMPACT_ATOMS: atom_id res chain seq x y z
N MET A 1 8.78 13.16 12.21
CA MET A 1 7.74 14.15 11.80
C MET A 1 8.35 14.92 10.67
N GLU A 2 7.82 14.79 9.45
CA GLU A 2 8.32 15.55 8.30
C GLU A 2 8.08 17.03 8.54
N ASP A 3 9.10 17.85 8.32
CA ASP A 3 8.94 19.30 8.36
C ASP A 3 8.12 19.74 7.14
N VAL A 4 6.88 20.13 7.38
CA VAL A 4 5.92 20.56 6.33
C VAL A 4 6.53 21.65 5.43
N GLN A 5 7.38 22.50 5.98
CA GLN A 5 8.04 23.57 5.23
C GLN A 5 9.08 23.03 4.25
N VAL A 6 9.87 22.03 4.69
CA VAL A 6 10.90 21.39 3.84
C VAL A 6 10.23 20.69 2.66
N VAL A 7 9.18 19.91 2.93
CA VAL A 7 8.44 19.21 1.86
C VAL A 7 7.75 20.20 0.91
N ALA A 8 7.14 21.27 1.43
CA ALA A 8 6.51 22.29 0.58
C ALA A 8 7.53 22.99 -0.34
N MET A 9 8.75 23.21 0.15
CA MET A 9 9.83 23.79 -0.66
C MET A 9 10.29 22.81 -1.75
N LEU A 10 10.43 21.52 -1.40
CA LEU A 10 10.79 20.46 -2.34
C LEU A 10 9.76 20.34 -3.47
N VAL A 11 8.47 20.34 -3.13
CA VAL A 11 7.37 20.31 -4.10
C VAL A 11 7.41 21.54 -5.03
N ARG A 12 7.67 22.74 -4.51
CA ARG A 12 7.81 23.95 -5.35
C ARG A 12 8.97 23.83 -6.34
N ARG A 13 10.11 23.30 -5.92
CA ARG A 13 11.26 23.04 -6.80
C ARG A 13 10.91 22.05 -7.91
N CYS A 14 10.20 20.95 -7.56
CA CYS A 14 9.72 19.99 -8.55
C CYS A 14 8.78 20.63 -9.60
N ILE A 15 7.83 21.46 -9.14
CA ILE A 15 6.90 22.16 -10.04
C ILE A 15 7.66 23.15 -10.96
N ALA A 16 8.77 23.72 -10.48
CA ALA A 16 9.66 24.57 -11.28
C ALA A 16 10.57 23.79 -12.25
N GLY A 17 10.47 22.45 -12.30
CA GLY A 17 11.23 21.61 -13.22
C GLY A 17 12.56 21.10 -12.69
N ASP A 18 12.83 21.22 -11.38
CA ASP A 18 14.05 20.69 -10.76
C ASP A 18 13.98 19.15 -10.66
N ALA A 19 14.73 18.47 -11.54
CA ALA A 19 14.78 17.01 -11.59
C ALA A 19 15.38 16.40 -10.31
N ALA A 20 16.35 17.05 -9.67
CA ALA A 20 16.96 16.55 -8.44
C ALA A 20 15.95 16.57 -7.28
N ALA A 21 15.09 17.59 -7.23
CA ALA A 21 14.01 17.65 -6.25
C ALA A 21 12.99 16.53 -6.46
N TRP A 22 12.69 16.17 -7.71
CA TRP A 22 11.82 15.03 -8.00
C TRP A 22 12.45 13.70 -7.59
N GLU A 23 13.74 13.51 -7.88
CA GLU A 23 14.49 12.33 -7.45
C GLU A 23 14.45 12.15 -5.92
N GLU A 24 14.62 13.23 -5.17
CA GLU A 24 14.54 13.24 -3.70
C GLU A 24 13.13 12.81 -3.22
N ILE A 25 12.06 13.27 -3.85
CA ILE A 25 10.70 12.79 -3.57
C ILE A 25 10.57 11.29 -3.83
N VAL A 26 11.05 10.82 -4.99
CA VAL A 26 10.98 9.40 -5.34
C VAL A 26 11.73 8.57 -4.31
N GLN A 27 12.98 8.90 -3.98
CA GLN A 27 13.77 8.18 -2.99
C GLN A 27 13.10 8.13 -1.61
N THR A 28 12.53 9.25 -1.17
CA THR A 28 11.90 9.36 0.15
C THR A 28 10.64 8.51 0.25
N TYR A 29 9.79 8.51 -0.79
CA TYR A 29 8.45 7.89 -0.72
C TYR A 29 8.36 6.52 -1.39
N ASN A 30 9.39 6.07 -2.14
CA ASN A 30 9.34 4.80 -2.89
C ASN A 30 8.99 3.61 -2.00
N ARG A 31 9.73 3.42 -0.91
CA ARG A 31 9.51 2.30 0.00
C ARG A 31 8.08 2.30 0.59
N ARG A 32 7.57 3.48 0.93
CA ARG A 32 6.22 3.61 1.50
C ARG A 32 5.15 3.27 0.48
N ILE A 33 5.25 3.82 -0.73
CA ILE A 33 4.30 3.58 -1.82
C ILE A 33 4.33 2.10 -2.21
N TYR A 34 5.52 1.53 -2.42
CA TYR A 34 5.69 0.13 -2.74
C TYR A 34 5.06 -0.79 -1.68
N ASN A 35 5.30 -0.54 -0.41
CA ASN A 35 4.72 -1.32 0.67
C ASN A 35 3.18 -1.27 0.67
N ILE A 36 2.60 -0.12 0.37
CA ILE A 36 1.14 -0.02 0.23
C ILE A 36 0.68 -0.86 -0.97
N CYS A 37 1.29 -0.66 -2.14
CA CYS A 37 0.95 -1.40 -3.36
C CYS A 37 1.07 -2.91 -3.16
N TYR A 38 2.18 -3.37 -2.59
CA TYR A 38 2.41 -4.79 -2.30
C TYR A 38 1.35 -5.41 -1.38
N ARG A 39 0.95 -4.69 -0.32
CA ARG A 39 -0.09 -5.16 0.61
C ARG A 39 -1.48 -5.28 -0.03
N PHE A 40 -1.69 -4.57 -1.13
CA PHE A 40 -2.96 -4.64 -1.88
C PHE A 40 -2.88 -5.63 -3.04
N ALA A 41 -1.80 -5.63 -3.82
CA ALA A 41 -1.66 -6.42 -5.03
C ALA A 41 -1.43 -7.91 -4.77
N GLY A 42 -0.57 -8.23 -3.81
CA GLY A 42 -0.25 -9.62 -3.50
C GLY A 42 0.95 -10.17 -4.25
N SER A 43 1.41 -9.51 -5.29
CA SER A 43 2.60 -9.88 -6.05
C SER A 43 3.60 -8.73 -6.09
N GLY A 44 4.90 -9.06 -6.18
CA GLY A 44 5.97 -8.07 -6.27
C GLY A 44 5.94 -7.30 -7.58
N ASP A 45 5.64 -7.98 -8.68
CA ASP A 45 5.60 -7.40 -10.02
C ASP A 45 4.46 -6.40 -10.15
N ASP A 46 3.24 -6.79 -9.77
CA ASP A 46 2.09 -5.87 -9.74
C ASP A 46 2.35 -4.67 -8.82
N ALA A 47 3.00 -4.90 -7.67
CA ALA A 47 3.33 -3.82 -6.75
C ALA A 47 4.32 -2.83 -7.35
N GLN A 48 5.28 -3.32 -8.14
CA GLN A 48 6.26 -2.47 -8.82
C GLN A 48 5.59 -1.63 -9.90
N ASP A 49 4.75 -2.23 -10.72
CA ASP A 49 4.02 -1.53 -11.79
C ASP A 49 3.09 -0.48 -11.20
N LEU A 50 2.31 -0.84 -10.18
CA LEU A 50 1.44 0.10 -9.47
C LEU A 50 2.21 1.24 -8.81
N THR A 51 3.41 0.96 -8.28
CA THR A 51 4.29 1.99 -7.71
C THR A 51 4.72 3.00 -8.77
N GLN A 52 5.11 2.53 -9.95
CA GLN A 52 5.45 3.41 -11.08
C GLN A 52 4.25 4.26 -11.52
N GLU A 53 3.07 3.65 -11.64
CA GLU A 53 1.84 4.38 -11.97
C GLU A 53 1.51 5.46 -10.94
N VAL A 54 1.71 5.17 -9.65
CA VAL A 54 1.54 6.16 -8.57
C VAL A 54 2.48 7.34 -8.76
N PHE A 55 3.78 7.10 -9.03
CA PHE A 55 4.73 8.20 -9.25
C PHE A 55 4.39 9.03 -10.50
N ILE A 56 3.98 8.40 -11.58
CA ILE A 56 3.49 9.10 -12.78
C ILE A 56 2.27 9.97 -12.44
N LYS A 57 1.32 9.44 -11.67
CA LYS A 57 0.14 10.17 -11.22
C LYS A 57 0.51 11.33 -10.30
N MET A 58 1.41 11.10 -9.35
CA MET A 58 1.93 12.14 -8.44
C MET A 58 2.57 13.27 -9.23
N TYR A 59 3.46 12.96 -10.17
CA TYR A 59 4.13 13.98 -11.01
C TYR A 59 3.11 14.85 -11.75
N ARG A 60 2.12 14.23 -12.40
CA ARG A 60 1.07 14.93 -13.15
C ARG A 60 0.15 15.78 -12.29
N THR A 61 -0.03 15.43 -11.03
CA THR A 61 -0.96 16.12 -10.12
C THR A 61 -0.27 16.89 -9.00
N LEU A 62 1.06 16.99 -9.02
CA LEU A 62 1.87 17.58 -7.97
C LEU A 62 1.46 19.04 -7.66
N SER A 63 1.09 19.80 -8.70
CA SER A 63 0.58 21.18 -8.56
C SER A 63 -0.73 21.30 -7.78
N SER A 64 -1.43 20.18 -7.56
CA SER A 64 -2.67 20.15 -6.76
C SER A 64 -2.42 19.99 -5.26
N TYR A 65 -1.18 19.69 -4.86
CA TYR A 65 -0.83 19.61 -3.45
C TYR A 65 -0.88 20.98 -2.78
N ASP A 66 -1.60 21.05 -1.66
CA ASP A 66 -1.71 22.25 -0.84
C ASP A 66 -1.29 21.91 0.60
N PRO A 67 -0.15 22.43 1.08
CA PRO A 67 0.35 22.14 2.44
C PRO A 67 -0.60 22.63 3.56
N ASN A 68 -1.51 23.55 3.26
CA ASN A 68 -2.52 24.01 4.22
C ASN A 68 -3.67 23.01 4.41
N LYS A 69 -3.85 22.07 3.47
CA LYS A 69 -4.92 21.05 3.50
C LYS A 69 -4.49 19.74 4.14
N GLY A 70 -3.19 19.54 4.34
CA GLY A 70 -2.69 18.33 4.99
C GLY A 70 -1.24 18.00 4.66
N ALA A 71 -0.70 17.03 5.38
CA ALA A 71 0.66 16.54 5.17
C ALA A 71 0.83 15.92 3.78
N PHE A 72 2.03 16.04 3.20
CA PHE A 72 2.34 15.49 1.89
C PHE A 72 2.17 13.96 1.87
N VAL A 73 2.55 13.30 2.95
CA VAL A 73 2.37 11.85 3.11
C VAL A 73 0.91 11.42 3.00
N THR A 74 -0.02 12.21 3.56
CA THR A 74 -1.46 11.94 3.47
C THR A 74 -1.96 12.12 2.03
N TRP A 75 -1.46 13.15 1.33
CA TRP A 75 -1.77 13.39 -0.08
C TRP A 75 -1.25 12.25 -0.97
N VAL A 76 0.02 11.84 -0.81
CA VAL A 76 0.62 10.69 -1.51
C VAL A 76 -0.18 9.41 -1.27
N THR A 77 -0.51 9.13 0.00
CA THR A 77 -1.28 7.93 0.36
C THR A 77 -2.69 7.96 -0.25
N THR A 78 -3.30 9.14 -0.36
CA THR A 78 -4.61 9.31 -1.02
C THR A 78 -4.52 8.98 -2.51
N ILE A 79 -3.48 9.45 -3.22
CA ILE A 79 -3.26 9.13 -4.64
C ILE A 79 -3.05 7.63 -4.81
N THR A 80 -2.16 7.04 -3.99
CA THR A 80 -1.86 5.60 -4.02
C THR A 80 -3.12 4.78 -3.82
N ARG A 81 -3.88 5.05 -2.78
CA ARG A 81 -5.14 4.36 -2.48
C ARG A 81 -6.16 4.48 -3.61
N ASN A 82 -6.36 5.67 -4.16
CA ASN A 82 -7.34 5.88 -5.23
C ASN A 82 -6.96 5.09 -6.49
N LEU A 83 -5.67 5.09 -6.86
CA LEU A 83 -5.16 4.31 -7.98
C LEU A 83 -5.39 2.81 -7.76
N LEU A 84 -5.08 2.29 -6.58
CA LEU A 84 -5.30 0.89 -6.22
C LEU A 84 -6.77 0.49 -6.30
N VAL A 85 -7.68 1.30 -5.76
CA VAL A 85 -9.13 1.03 -5.83
C VAL A 85 -9.63 0.99 -7.28
N ASP A 86 -9.16 1.94 -8.09
CA ASP A 86 -9.53 1.98 -9.52
C ASP A 86 -8.97 0.77 -10.28
N HIS A 87 -7.72 0.37 -10.01
CA HIS A 87 -7.09 -0.82 -10.59
C HIS A 87 -7.90 -2.08 -10.26
N PHE A 88 -8.17 -2.34 -8.98
CA PHE A 88 -8.93 -3.54 -8.58
C PHE A 88 -10.37 -3.53 -9.05
N ARG A 89 -10.99 -2.36 -9.18
CA ARG A 89 -12.33 -2.27 -9.77
C ARG A 89 -12.33 -2.67 -11.24
N LYS A 90 -11.33 -2.22 -12.02
CA LYS A 90 -11.16 -2.61 -13.42
C LYS A 90 -10.91 -4.11 -13.56
N THR A 91 -9.92 -4.64 -12.84
CA THR A 91 -9.58 -6.07 -12.88
C THR A 91 -10.76 -6.96 -12.49
N LYS A 92 -11.56 -6.56 -11.49
CA LYS A 92 -12.77 -7.29 -11.14
C LYS A 92 -13.81 -7.25 -12.26
N GLN A 93 -13.96 -6.12 -12.93
CA GLN A 93 -14.90 -5.96 -14.04
C GLN A 93 -14.47 -6.77 -15.26
N GLU A 94 -13.18 -6.77 -15.60
CA GLU A 94 -12.58 -7.58 -16.67
C GLU A 94 -12.80 -9.07 -16.40
N ARG A 95 -12.48 -9.56 -15.20
CA ARG A 95 -12.74 -10.97 -14.82
C ARG A 95 -14.21 -11.35 -14.89
N MET A 96 -15.14 -10.45 -14.60
CA MET A 96 -16.59 -10.71 -14.74
C MET A 96 -17.01 -10.76 -16.22
N THR A 97 -16.34 -10.03 -17.09
CA THR A 97 -16.61 -10.04 -18.53
C THR A 97 -16.00 -11.28 -19.18
N ASP A 98 -14.76 -11.63 -18.82
CA ASP A 98 -14.05 -12.82 -19.34
C ASP A 98 -14.65 -14.13 -18.80
N SER A 99 -15.26 -14.10 -17.61
CA SER A 99 -15.94 -15.28 -17.03
C SER A 99 -17.21 -15.69 -17.78
N MET A 100 -17.65 -14.94 -18.78
CA MET A 100 -18.68 -15.39 -19.72
C MET A 100 -18.13 -16.25 -20.85
N ASP A 101 -16.80 -16.33 -21.04
CA ASP A 101 -16.21 -17.00 -22.21
C ASP A 101 -15.10 -18.02 -21.93
N THR A 102 -14.58 -18.20 -20.71
CA THR A 102 -13.47 -19.18 -20.52
C THR A 102 -13.30 -19.70 -19.10
N THR A 103 -13.07 -21.01 -19.02
CA THR A 103 -12.68 -21.81 -17.85
C THR A 103 -11.28 -21.44 -17.34
N ALA A 104 -11.16 -21.54 -16.01
CA ALA A 104 -10.00 -21.40 -15.14
C ALA A 104 -8.60 -21.52 -15.79
N SER A 105 -7.75 -20.53 -15.53
CA SER A 105 -6.30 -20.69 -15.57
C SER A 105 -5.71 -20.35 -14.19
N GLU A 106 -4.93 -21.31 -13.72
CA GLU A 106 -4.22 -21.33 -12.45
C GLU A 106 -3.14 -20.25 -12.42
N HIS A 107 -3.01 -19.55 -11.29
CA HIS A 107 -1.92 -18.61 -11.06
C HIS A 107 -0.66 -19.40 -10.67
N GLU A 108 0.35 -19.37 -11.53
CA GLU A 108 1.70 -19.78 -11.20
C GLU A 108 2.37 -18.78 -10.24
N ASP A 109 3.08 -19.33 -9.26
CA ASP A 109 3.81 -18.62 -8.22
C ASP A 109 4.92 -17.74 -8.80
N ALA A 110 4.76 -16.43 -8.77
CA ALA A 110 5.83 -15.47 -9.02
C ALA A 110 6.55 -15.16 -7.71
N GLN A 111 7.85 -15.41 -7.65
CA GLN A 111 8.70 -15.14 -6.49
C GLN A 111 8.86 -13.62 -6.26
N PRO A 112 8.74 -13.14 -5.03
CA PRO A 112 8.82 -11.70 -4.75
C PRO A 112 10.24 -11.16 -4.86
N LEU A 113 10.38 -10.04 -5.57
CA LEU A 113 11.62 -9.28 -5.77
C LEU A 113 12.00 -8.43 -4.52
N SER A 114 11.83 -8.99 -3.32
CA SER A 114 12.24 -8.34 -2.07
C SER A 114 13.76 -8.45 -1.79
N GLU A 115 14.54 -8.95 -2.75
CA GLU A 115 15.96 -9.30 -2.58
C GLU A 115 16.96 -8.14 -2.67
N GLN A 116 16.55 -6.89 -2.88
CA GLN A 116 17.53 -5.84 -3.19
C GLN A 116 17.81 -4.80 -2.11
N ILE A 117 17.47 -5.07 -0.86
CA ILE A 117 18.05 -4.29 0.25
C ILE A 117 18.56 -5.28 1.30
N PRO A 118 19.84 -5.69 1.25
CA PRO A 118 20.38 -6.59 2.26
C PRO A 118 20.59 -5.82 3.56
N ASP A 119 19.87 -6.22 4.58
CA ASP A 119 20.28 -5.94 5.97
C ASP A 119 21.41 -6.91 6.31
N GLN A 120 22.66 -6.43 6.30
CA GLN A 120 23.88 -7.25 6.32
C GLN A 120 24.18 -7.94 7.67
N HIS A 121 23.26 -7.96 8.64
CA HIS A 121 23.55 -8.39 10.02
C HIS A 121 22.62 -9.46 10.61
N ALA A 122 21.74 -10.08 9.85
CA ALA A 122 20.88 -11.14 10.38
C ALA A 122 21.30 -12.54 9.88
N PRO A 123 21.23 -13.59 10.74
CA PRO A 123 21.52 -14.98 10.33
C PRO A 123 20.55 -15.46 9.23
N PRO A 124 20.97 -16.37 8.32
CA PRO A 124 20.13 -16.86 7.21
C PRO A 124 18.75 -17.39 7.63
N ASP A 125 18.66 -18.09 8.74
CA ASP A 125 17.40 -18.63 9.29
C ASP A 125 16.40 -17.55 9.72
N ALA A 126 16.89 -16.37 10.14
CA ALA A 126 16.01 -15.27 10.55
C ALA A 126 15.30 -14.65 9.35
N HIS A 127 15.96 -14.59 8.19
CA HIS A 127 15.39 -14.06 6.94
C HIS A 127 14.30 -14.97 6.36
N VAL A 128 14.51 -16.28 6.41
CA VAL A 128 13.50 -17.26 5.95
C VAL A 128 12.24 -17.18 6.80
N ARG A 129 12.37 -17.19 8.12
CA ARG A 129 11.23 -17.05 9.05
C ARG A 129 10.51 -15.71 8.92
N SER A 130 11.24 -14.63 8.64
CA SER A 130 10.63 -13.32 8.42
C SER A 130 9.76 -13.31 7.15
N ARG A 131 10.21 -13.95 6.08
CA ARG A 131 9.46 -14.09 4.82
C ARG A 131 8.19 -14.92 4.99
N GLU A 132 8.27 -16.08 5.64
CA GLU A 132 7.09 -16.93 5.90
C GLU A 132 6.02 -16.19 6.71
N VAL A 133 6.44 -15.41 7.71
CA VAL A 133 5.53 -14.57 8.50
C VAL A 133 4.92 -13.47 7.65
N GLU A 134 5.70 -12.80 6.81
CA GLU A 134 5.21 -11.77 5.89
C GLU A 134 4.19 -12.32 4.91
N GLU A 135 4.47 -13.45 4.28
CA GLU A 135 3.56 -14.13 3.35
C GLU A 135 2.26 -14.55 4.04
N THR A 136 2.37 -15.09 5.26
CA THR A 136 1.21 -15.48 6.07
C THR A 136 0.31 -14.28 6.40
N VAL A 137 0.92 -13.17 6.84
CA VAL A 137 0.19 -11.92 7.12
C VAL A 137 -0.44 -11.36 5.85
N HIS A 138 0.28 -11.39 4.75
CA HIS A 138 -0.19 -10.93 3.45
C HIS A 138 -1.39 -11.74 2.96
N ALA A 139 -1.30 -13.07 2.99
CA ALA A 139 -2.40 -13.96 2.63
C ALA A 139 -3.63 -13.77 3.54
N ALA A 140 -3.43 -13.46 4.83
CA ALA A 140 -4.52 -13.16 5.74
C ALA A 140 -5.16 -11.79 5.45
N LEU A 141 -4.36 -10.76 5.13
CA LEU A 141 -4.85 -9.44 4.71
C LEU A 141 -5.69 -9.54 3.43
N ALA A 142 -5.27 -10.37 2.47
CA ALA A 142 -5.98 -10.59 1.22
C ALA A 142 -7.40 -11.16 1.42
N LYS A 143 -7.64 -11.87 2.52
CA LYS A 143 -8.95 -12.45 2.87
C LYS A 143 -9.89 -11.46 3.58
N LEU A 144 -9.42 -10.30 4.02
CA LEU A 144 -10.28 -9.27 4.59
C LEU A 144 -11.11 -8.60 3.48
N SER A 145 -12.28 -8.06 3.87
CA SER A 145 -13.01 -7.17 2.96
C SER A 145 -12.14 -5.94 2.63
N PRO A 146 -12.28 -5.37 1.42
CA PRO A 146 -11.46 -4.22 0.99
C PRO A 146 -11.45 -3.08 2.01
N GLU A 147 -12.60 -2.74 2.59
CA GLU A 147 -12.75 -1.64 3.54
C GLU A 147 -12.04 -1.89 4.87
N LEU A 148 -12.03 -3.14 5.34
CA LEU A 148 -11.31 -3.52 6.56
C LEU A 148 -9.81 -3.59 6.31
N ARG A 149 -9.42 -4.15 5.17
CA ARG A 149 -8.01 -4.24 4.74
C ARG A 149 -7.38 -2.86 4.64
N GLU A 150 -8.02 -1.92 3.92
CA GLU A 150 -7.54 -0.54 3.80
C GLU A 150 -7.32 0.11 5.16
N ALA A 151 -8.30 0.02 6.06
CA ALA A 151 -8.23 0.65 7.36
C ALA A 151 -7.10 0.07 8.24
N VAL A 152 -6.89 -1.25 8.21
CA VAL A 152 -5.81 -1.92 8.95
C VAL A 152 -4.44 -1.56 8.36
N ILE A 153 -4.28 -1.61 7.02
CA ILE A 153 -3.02 -1.26 6.38
C ILE A 153 -2.61 0.18 6.72
N LEU A 154 -3.52 1.13 6.57
CA LEU A 154 -3.23 2.54 6.83
C LEU A 154 -2.89 2.79 8.30
N ARG A 155 -3.56 2.12 9.24
CA ARG A 155 -3.30 2.29 10.67
C ARG A 155 -2.07 1.54 11.16
N ASP A 156 -1.96 0.24 10.87
CA ASP A 156 -1.01 -0.64 11.53
C ASP A 156 0.31 -0.79 10.77
N LEU A 157 0.30 -0.55 9.47
CA LEU A 157 1.48 -0.67 8.61
C LEU A 157 2.01 0.68 8.12
N GLN A 158 1.17 1.71 8.06
CA GLN A 158 1.56 3.06 7.65
C GLN A 158 1.57 4.07 8.79
N ASP A 159 1.19 3.64 10.00
CA ASP A 159 1.15 4.42 11.25
C ASP A 159 0.38 5.75 11.13
N MET A 160 -0.66 5.78 10.28
CA MET A 160 -1.49 6.96 10.10
C MET A 160 -2.46 7.13 11.28
N ASP A 161 -2.77 8.36 11.65
CA ASP A 161 -3.79 8.64 12.65
C ASP A 161 -5.22 8.52 12.09
N TYR A 162 -6.23 8.49 12.96
CA TYR A 162 -7.63 8.28 12.55
C TYR A 162 -8.16 9.40 11.67
N ARG A 163 -7.70 10.64 11.87
CA ARG A 163 -8.12 11.80 11.09
C ARG A 163 -7.53 11.73 9.68
N GLU A 164 -6.25 11.38 9.58
CA GLU A 164 -5.58 11.17 8.30
C GLU A 164 -6.26 10.05 7.50
N ILE A 165 -6.52 8.90 8.15
CA ILE A 165 -7.24 7.78 7.53
C ILE A 165 -8.64 8.18 7.10
N ALA A 166 -9.37 8.96 7.92
CA ALA A 166 -10.69 9.47 7.57
C ALA A 166 -10.65 10.33 6.29
N THR A 167 -9.60 11.14 6.16
CA THR A 167 -9.34 11.96 4.96
C THR A 167 -9.06 11.09 3.73
N VAL A 168 -8.18 10.10 3.86
CA VAL A 168 -7.80 9.16 2.77
C VAL A 168 -8.99 8.32 2.31
N LEU A 169 -9.74 7.74 3.26
CA LEU A 169 -10.87 6.87 2.97
C LEU A 169 -12.17 7.62 2.68
N LYS A 170 -12.21 8.93 2.92
CA LYS A 170 -13.42 9.79 2.81
C LYS A 170 -14.60 9.27 3.62
N VAL A 171 -14.34 8.88 4.87
CA VAL A 171 -15.35 8.39 5.83
C VAL A 171 -15.15 9.04 7.19
N PRO A 172 -16.20 9.10 8.06
CA PRO A 172 -16.06 9.65 9.40
C PRO A 172 -15.05 8.87 10.25
N GLU A 173 -14.34 9.53 11.18
CA GLU A 173 -13.37 8.89 12.10
C GLU A 173 -13.98 7.73 12.92
N GLY A 174 -15.26 7.84 13.32
CA GLY A 174 -15.97 6.74 13.98
C GLY A 174 -16.07 5.49 13.10
N THR A 175 -16.24 5.66 11.79
CA THR A 175 -16.23 4.56 10.81
C THR A 175 -14.83 3.98 10.67
N VAL A 176 -13.79 4.80 10.63
CA VAL A 176 -12.38 4.35 10.63
C VAL A 176 -12.11 3.47 11.85
N LYS A 177 -12.43 3.96 13.05
CA LYS A 177 -12.24 3.22 14.31
C LYS A 177 -12.94 1.85 14.27
N SER A 178 -14.19 1.82 13.81
CA SER A 178 -14.94 0.56 13.73
C SER A 178 -14.37 -0.41 12.71
N ARG A 179 -13.91 0.09 11.53
CA ARG A 179 -13.25 -0.73 10.49
C ARG A 179 -11.94 -1.32 10.99
N ILE A 180 -11.10 -0.53 11.64
CA ILE A 180 -9.83 -1.00 12.23
C ILE A 180 -10.09 -2.09 13.26
N ASN A 181 -10.99 -1.87 14.20
CA ASN A 181 -11.27 -2.86 15.25
C ASN A 181 -11.82 -4.18 14.67
N ARG A 182 -12.75 -4.12 13.73
CA ARG A 182 -13.28 -5.33 13.06
C ARG A 182 -12.21 -6.01 12.21
N GLY A 183 -11.42 -5.22 11.46
CA GLY A 183 -10.33 -5.74 10.63
C GLY A 183 -9.27 -6.47 11.45
N ARG A 184 -8.84 -5.90 12.58
CA ARG A 184 -7.89 -6.54 13.51
C ARG A 184 -8.45 -7.84 14.09
N ALA A 185 -9.72 -7.84 14.51
CA ALA A 185 -10.36 -9.04 15.05
C ALA A 185 -10.45 -10.17 14.01
N GLU A 186 -10.81 -9.84 12.78
CA GLU A 186 -10.89 -10.81 11.69
C GLU A 186 -9.50 -11.30 11.26
N LEU A 187 -8.52 -10.41 11.16
CA LEU A 187 -7.13 -10.74 10.85
C LEU A 187 -6.54 -11.69 11.90
N ALA A 188 -6.74 -11.40 13.19
CA ALA A 188 -6.29 -12.28 14.28
C ALA A 188 -6.92 -13.68 14.17
N ARG A 189 -8.20 -13.77 13.84
CA ARG A 189 -8.90 -15.06 13.65
C ARG A 189 -8.34 -15.83 12.45
N LEU A 190 -8.01 -15.15 11.35
CA LEU A 190 -7.42 -15.77 10.17
C LEU A 190 -6.02 -16.31 10.47
N LEU A 191 -5.18 -15.50 11.11
CA LEU A 191 -3.82 -15.90 11.51
C LEU A 191 -3.83 -17.08 12.47
N GLN A 192 -4.71 -17.08 13.49
CA GLN A 192 -4.84 -18.23 14.41
C GLN A 192 -5.22 -19.53 13.70
N ARG A 193 -6.06 -19.47 12.67
CA ARG A 193 -6.41 -20.67 11.89
C ARG A 193 -5.22 -21.20 11.11
N THR A 194 -4.43 -20.33 10.48
CA THR A 194 -3.24 -20.71 9.74
C THR A 194 -2.19 -21.35 10.64
N TYR A 195 -1.92 -20.76 11.82
CA TYR A 195 -0.98 -21.34 12.78
C TYR A 195 -1.41 -22.71 13.33
N ARG A 196 -2.73 -22.96 13.50
CA ARG A 196 -3.24 -24.27 13.92
C ARG A 196 -3.17 -25.35 12.83
N GLN A 197 -3.03 -24.97 11.59
CA GLN A 197 -2.91 -25.92 10.46
C GLN A 197 -1.46 -26.32 10.20
N VAL A 198 -0.50 -25.56 10.69
CA VAL A 198 0.94 -25.77 10.49
C VAL A 198 1.58 -26.52 11.68
N MET A 199 0.89 -26.60 12.85
CA MET A 199 1.27 -27.44 13.99
C MET A 199 0.55 -28.80 13.93
#